data_273d49c091e35d00276c07e8d46b22cd
#
_entry.id   273d49c091e35d00276c07e8d46b22cd
#
_cell.length_a   1.000
_cell.length_b   1.000
_cell.length_c   1.000
_cell.angle_alpha   90.00
_cell.angle_beta   90.00
_cell.angle_gamma   90.00
#
_symmetry.space_group_name_H-M   'P 1'
#
loop_
_entity.id
_entity.type
_entity.pdbx_description
1 polymer ?
#
loop_
_entity_poly.entity_id
_entity_poly.type
_entity_poly.pdbx_seq_one_letter_code
_entity_poly.pdbx_strand_id
1 'polypeptide(L)'
;MKKIILTAVSIVLSSVALYAQSPFPKSAKEDKEKIMSEAYWKIWNPKVQAKIDRDIETYRKANAIVDLENVDTGSEVKIEQISHDFVFGAHMFNFNQLGSPAANQKYKELYGTLFNRATVAFYWKTLEMQPNRPRFREEYWDTEAYWNRQTDPKNQPHWRRPAPDPAVEYCLSKGVPVHGHPIIWGNRKWHNPNWIIGEMMTPEEKKEMDRLVIEYANLRNYMDGEKYTEEYENMTVAQLEAKFPELAKTLKNLFAKRIVEIAKYYGDRVGSWDVVNESAADFAKGEMVPGSKLCKSTYGIMPGDYTYEAFKTAEEVFSDNVLLNINDYWTGPEYPEQIKDLMKRKARIDVAGSQMHLFNPQQCLD
;
A
#
# COMPACT_ATOMS: atom_id res chain seq x y z
N MET A 1 45.00 -7.24 -41.47
CA MET A 1 44.09 -7.66 -40.40
C MET A 1 44.76 -8.83 -39.66
N LYS A 2 45.46 -8.56 -38.58
CA LYS A 2 46.03 -9.59 -37.71
C LYS A 2 45.06 -9.84 -36.59
N LYS A 3 44.47 -11.03 -36.58
CA LYS A 3 43.70 -11.53 -35.44
C LYS A 3 44.67 -11.84 -34.31
N ILE A 4 44.64 -11.06 -33.25
CA ILE A 4 45.30 -11.40 -31.98
C ILE A 4 44.32 -12.28 -31.23
N ILE A 5 44.66 -13.56 -31.13
CA ILE A 5 43.97 -14.49 -30.24
C ILE A 5 44.62 -14.25 -28.86
N LEU A 6 43.91 -13.55 -27.98
CA LEU A 6 44.25 -13.46 -26.57
C LEU A 6 43.77 -14.75 -25.91
N THR A 7 44.73 -15.58 -25.53
CA THR A 7 44.52 -16.74 -24.67
C THR A 7 44.04 -16.22 -23.31
N ALA A 8 42.81 -16.52 -22.96
CA ALA A 8 42.29 -16.24 -21.62
C ALA A 8 43.09 -17.04 -20.60
N VAL A 9 43.99 -16.40 -19.88
CA VAL A 9 44.53 -16.96 -18.66
C VAL A 9 43.43 -16.93 -17.61
N SER A 10 42.80 -18.05 -17.42
CA SER A 10 41.89 -18.27 -16.29
C SER A 10 42.74 -18.21 -15.02
N ILE A 11 42.87 -17.03 -14.45
CA ILE A 11 43.25 -16.91 -13.04
C ILE A 11 42.04 -17.44 -12.28
N VAL A 12 42.13 -18.69 -11.85
CA VAL A 12 41.31 -19.23 -10.78
C VAL A 12 41.77 -18.45 -9.54
N LEU A 13 41.26 -17.22 -9.39
CA LEU A 13 41.13 -16.64 -8.08
C LEU A 13 40.22 -17.61 -7.34
N SER A 14 40.84 -18.43 -6.46
CA SER A 14 40.11 -19.02 -5.37
C SER A 14 39.31 -17.88 -4.76
N SER A 15 38.02 -17.80 -5.12
CA SER A 15 37.08 -16.96 -4.47
C SER A 15 37.03 -17.43 -3.02
N VAL A 16 37.90 -16.90 -2.19
CA VAL A 16 37.54 -16.67 -0.82
C VAL A 16 36.34 -15.76 -0.96
N ALA A 17 35.15 -16.37 -1.00
CA ALA A 17 33.93 -15.66 -0.82
C ALA A 17 34.12 -14.94 0.52
N LEU A 18 34.54 -13.70 0.45
CA LEU A 18 34.30 -12.74 1.51
C LEU A 18 32.77 -12.66 1.55
N TYR A 19 32.20 -13.64 2.26
CA TYR A 19 30.83 -13.48 2.74
C TYR A 19 30.90 -12.17 3.51
N ALA A 20 30.33 -11.13 2.95
CA ALA A 20 29.97 -9.97 3.76
C ALA A 20 29.12 -10.57 4.87
N GLN A 21 29.73 -10.76 6.04
CA GLN A 21 29.03 -11.29 7.19
C GLN A 21 27.85 -10.35 7.37
N SER A 22 26.64 -10.89 7.33
CA SER A 22 25.44 -10.12 7.66
C SER A 22 25.78 -9.33 8.93
N PRO A 23 25.57 -8.01 8.96
CA PRO A 23 25.81 -7.21 10.16
C PRO A 23 24.93 -7.65 11.33
N PHE A 24 23.94 -8.52 11.06
CA PHE A 24 23.03 -9.06 12.05
C PHE A 24 23.58 -10.34 12.67
N PRO A 25 23.43 -10.49 14.00
CA PRO A 25 23.85 -11.69 14.69
C PRO A 25 23.05 -12.91 14.22
N LYS A 26 23.71 -14.07 14.19
CA LYS A 26 23.10 -15.34 13.75
C LYS A 26 22.64 -16.21 14.93
N SER A 27 22.78 -15.74 16.15
CA SER A 27 22.32 -16.41 17.37
C SER A 27 22.22 -15.43 18.52
N ALA A 28 21.43 -15.76 19.53
CA ALA A 28 21.34 -14.97 20.77
C ALA A 28 22.71 -14.80 21.46
N LYS A 29 23.60 -15.79 21.32
CA LYS A 29 24.95 -15.74 21.88
C LYS A 29 25.86 -14.75 21.16
N GLU A 30 25.64 -14.55 19.86
CA GLU A 30 26.38 -13.58 19.04
C GLU A 30 25.83 -12.17 19.17
N ASP A 31 24.58 -12.02 19.63
CA ASP A 31 23.89 -10.73 19.76
C ASP A 31 24.33 -9.99 21.03
N LYS A 32 25.60 -9.61 21.05
CA LYS A 32 26.22 -8.89 22.17
C LYS A 32 25.70 -7.46 22.33
N GLU A 33 25.30 -6.85 21.23
CA GLU A 33 24.77 -5.48 21.17
C GLU A 33 23.23 -5.47 21.36
N LYS A 34 22.61 -6.62 21.52
CA LYS A 34 21.16 -6.81 21.62
C LYS A 34 20.39 -6.10 20.50
N ILE A 35 20.84 -6.33 19.28
CA ILE A 35 20.20 -5.80 18.05
C ILE A 35 18.79 -6.39 17.89
N MET A 36 18.64 -7.70 18.20
CA MET A 36 17.35 -8.38 18.10
C MET A 36 16.67 -8.46 19.48
N SER A 37 15.34 -8.45 19.49
CA SER A 37 14.57 -8.53 20.72
C SER A 37 14.68 -9.92 21.38
N GLU A 38 14.42 -9.98 22.70
CA GLU A 38 14.30 -11.26 23.40
C GLU A 38 13.18 -12.14 22.83
N ALA A 39 12.09 -11.52 22.39
CA ALA A 39 10.98 -12.23 21.76
C ALA A 39 11.42 -12.91 20.45
N TYR A 40 12.22 -12.23 19.63
CA TYR A 40 12.81 -12.80 18.43
C TYR A 40 13.65 -14.04 18.77
N TRP A 41 14.57 -13.94 19.76
CA TRP A 41 15.44 -15.07 20.11
C TRP A 41 14.70 -16.26 20.69
N LYS A 42 13.54 -16.06 21.32
CA LYS A 42 12.69 -17.16 21.82
C LYS A 42 12.11 -18.03 20.70
N ILE A 43 11.87 -17.44 19.53
CA ILE A 43 11.29 -18.14 18.38
C ILE A 43 12.32 -18.46 17.30
N TRP A 44 13.56 -17.96 17.44
CA TRP A 44 14.59 -18.19 16.45
C TRP A 44 14.85 -19.68 16.23
N ASN A 45 14.82 -20.08 14.95
CA ASN A 45 14.96 -21.47 14.54
C ASN A 45 16.14 -21.62 13.57
N PRO A 46 17.20 -22.35 13.94
CA PRO A 46 18.39 -22.49 13.11
C PRO A 46 18.12 -23.21 11.78
N LYS A 47 17.10 -24.09 11.71
CA LYS A 47 16.74 -24.78 10.45
C LYS A 47 16.04 -23.83 9.49
N VAL A 48 15.17 -22.97 10.00
CA VAL A 48 14.52 -21.90 9.21
C VAL A 48 15.58 -20.92 8.73
N GLN A 49 16.48 -20.47 9.59
CA GLN A 49 17.57 -19.59 9.20
C GLN A 49 18.43 -20.21 8.10
N ALA A 50 18.80 -21.46 8.24
CA ALA A 50 19.59 -22.16 7.22
C ALA A 50 18.83 -22.31 5.88
N LYS A 51 17.48 -22.41 5.92
CA LYS A 51 16.68 -22.37 4.71
C LYS A 51 16.68 -20.99 4.07
N ILE A 52 16.49 -19.94 4.86
CA ILE A 52 16.56 -18.54 4.39
C ILE A 52 17.93 -18.27 3.73
N ASP A 53 19.02 -18.65 4.38
CA ASP A 53 20.37 -18.45 3.85
C ASP A 53 20.54 -19.16 2.50
N ARG A 54 20.08 -20.39 2.36
CA ARG A 54 20.11 -21.12 1.06
C ARG A 54 19.25 -20.46 0.00
N ASP A 55 18.06 -20.00 0.38
CA ASP A 55 17.13 -19.33 -0.55
C ASP A 55 17.72 -17.99 -1.03
N ILE A 56 18.41 -17.27 -0.17
CA ILE A 56 19.16 -16.05 -0.56
C ILE A 56 20.24 -16.40 -1.58
N GLU A 57 21.06 -17.42 -1.31
CA GLU A 57 22.11 -17.86 -2.24
C GLU A 57 21.53 -18.28 -3.59
N THR A 58 20.42 -18.99 -3.59
CA THR A 58 19.83 -19.56 -4.80
C THR A 58 19.06 -18.54 -5.63
N TYR A 59 18.29 -17.65 -4.98
CA TYR A 59 17.30 -16.82 -5.66
C TYR A 59 17.60 -15.32 -5.60
N ARG A 60 18.55 -14.89 -4.77
CA ARG A 60 18.85 -13.46 -4.57
C ARG A 60 20.28 -13.08 -4.93
N LYS A 61 21.09 -14.03 -5.30
CA LYS A 61 22.47 -13.79 -5.75
C LYS A 61 22.67 -14.35 -7.15
N ALA A 62 23.53 -13.71 -7.90
CA ALA A 62 23.97 -14.16 -9.22
C ALA A 62 25.47 -13.86 -9.39
N ASN A 63 26.13 -14.62 -10.25
CA ASN A 63 27.48 -14.31 -10.66
C ASN A 63 27.45 -13.20 -11.70
N ALA A 64 28.32 -12.20 -11.54
CA ALA A 64 28.54 -11.18 -12.55
C ALA A 64 29.98 -11.32 -13.09
N ILE A 65 30.11 -11.15 -14.40
CA ILE A 65 31.41 -11.05 -15.06
C ILE A 65 31.57 -9.59 -15.45
N VAL A 66 32.67 -8.99 -15.01
CA VAL A 66 33.02 -7.62 -15.38
C VAL A 66 34.27 -7.68 -16.27
N ASP A 67 34.12 -7.31 -17.52
CA ASP A 67 35.26 -7.15 -18.43
C ASP A 67 35.85 -5.76 -18.21
N LEU A 68 37.12 -5.73 -17.83
CA LEU A 68 37.85 -4.50 -17.60
C LEU A 68 38.80 -4.26 -18.77
N GLU A 69 38.50 -3.21 -19.54
CA GLU A 69 39.38 -2.75 -20.60
C GLU A 69 40.40 -1.71 -20.06
N ASN A 70 41.65 -1.80 -20.52
CA ASN A 70 42.68 -0.83 -20.19
C ASN A 70 43.06 -0.73 -18.70
N VAL A 71 43.01 -1.84 -17.99
CA VAL A 71 43.50 -1.95 -16.60
C VAL A 71 44.85 -2.62 -16.59
N ASP A 72 45.85 -1.99 -15.97
CA ASP A 72 47.20 -2.55 -15.86
C ASP A 72 47.22 -3.80 -14.97
N THR A 73 48.04 -4.77 -15.33
CA THR A 73 48.24 -5.98 -14.56
C THR A 73 48.79 -5.63 -13.17
N GLY A 74 48.04 -5.96 -12.12
CA GLY A 74 48.40 -5.64 -10.74
C GLY A 74 47.61 -4.47 -10.14
N SER A 75 46.72 -3.84 -10.90
CA SER A 75 45.80 -2.85 -10.35
C SER A 75 44.82 -3.47 -9.36
N GLU A 76 44.56 -2.76 -8.26
CA GLU A 76 43.48 -3.12 -7.34
C GLU A 76 42.14 -2.66 -7.93
N VAL A 77 41.18 -3.57 -8.03
CA VAL A 77 39.85 -3.27 -8.53
C VAL A 77 38.86 -3.37 -7.40
N LYS A 78 38.18 -2.26 -7.10
CA LYS A 78 37.08 -2.20 -6.13
C LYS A 78 35.75 -2.16 -6.86
N ILE A 79 34.86 -3.11 -6.55
CA ILE A 79 33.52 -3.17 -7.08
C ILE A 79 32.55 -2.83 -5.96
N GLU A 80 31.70 -1.83 -6.18
CA GLU A 80 30.63 -1.45 -5.26
C GLU A 80 29.28 -1.52 -5.97
N GLN A 81 28.31 -2.15 -5.33
CA GLN A 81 26.93 -2.08 -5.77
C GLN A 81 26.34 -0.74 -5.32
N ILE A 82 25.92 0.09 -6.27
CA ILE A 82 25.37 1.43 -6.01
C ILE A 82 23.84 1.48 -6.09
N SER A 83 23.21 0.47 -6.69
CA SER A 83 21.75 0.36 -6.81
C SER A 83 21.32 -1.09 -6.96
N HIS A 84 20.05 -1.37 -6.74
CA HIS A 84 19.41 -2.66 -7.01
C HIS A 84 17.91 -2.45 -7.29
N ASP A 85 17.30 -3.40 -7.99
CA ASP A 85 15.88 -3.32 -8.38
C ASP A 85 14.93 -3.77 -7.27
N PHE A 86 15.45 -4.38 -6.20
CA PHE A 86 14.62 -4.78 -5.08
C PHE A 86 13.99 -3.55 -4.41
N VAL A 87 12.65 -3.57 -4.31
CA VAL A 87 11.89 -2.48 -3.71
C VAL A 87 11.95 -2.58 -2.19
N PHE A 88 12.51 -1.55 -1.57
CA PHE A 88 12.57 -1.38 -0.12
C PHE A 88 11.90 -0.06 0.24
N GLY A 89 10.67 -0.12 0.72
CA GLY A 89 9.84 1.07 0.91
C GLY A 89 9.17 1.12 2.26
N ALA A 90 8.63 2.29 2.56
CA ALA A 90 7.78 2.52 3.72
C ALA A 90 6.65 3.50 3.40
N HIS A 91 5.65 3.56 4.29
CA HIS A 91 4.59 4.55 4.17
C HIS A 91 5.02 5.92 4.71
N MET A 92 4.47 6.99 4.12
CA MET A 92 4.72 8.38 4.51
C MET A 92 3.50 9.03 5.20
N PHE A 93 2.79 8.27 6.04
CA PHE A 93 1.50 8.68 6.61
C PHE A 93 1.58 9.80 7.65
N ASN A 94 2.79 10.17 8.08
CA ASN A 94 3.02 11.26 9.03
C ASN A 94 3.99 12.31 8.46
N PHE A 95 4.10 12.41 7.13
CA PHE A 95 4.97 13.38 6.49
C PHE A 95 4.62 14.81 6.94
N ASN A 96 5.61 15.57 7.36
CA ASN A 96 5.47 16.92 7.93
C ASN A 96 4.61 17.03 9.23
N GLN A 97 4.30 15.90 9.88
CA GLN A 97 3.40 15.86 11.03
C GLN A 97 4.08 15.34 12.32
N LEU A 98 5.39 15.54 12.48
CA LEU A 98 6.16 15.03 13.62
C LEU A 98 6.35 16.06 14.76
N GLY A 99 5.68 17.21 14.70
CA GLY A 99 5.59 18.17 15.79
C GLY A 99 6.81 19.07 15.99
N SER A 100 7.87 18.94 15.19
CA SER A 100 8.98 19.88 15.18
C SER A 100 9.72 19.90 13.84
N PRO A 101 10.30 21.06 13.45
CA PRO A 101 11.11 21.16 12.24
C PRO A 101 12.27 20.16 12.23
N ALA A 102 12.93 19.96 13.36
CA ALA A 102 14.07 19.05 13.48
C ALA A 102 13.65 17.58 13.25
N ALA A 103 12.51 17.14 13.82
CA ALA A 103 12.00 15.79 13.62
C ALA A 103 11.56 15.56 12.18
N ASN A 104 10.87 16.52 11.56
CA ASN A 104 10.47 16.43 10.16
C ASN A 104 11.68 16.43 9.22
N GLN A 105 12.70 17.23 9.47
CA GLN A 105 13.93 17.26 8.70
C GLN A 105 14.67 15.92 8.81
N LYS A 106 14.82 15.40 10.04
CA LYS A 106 15.47 14.11 10.27
C LYS A 106 14.74 12.95 9.59
N TYR A 107 13.39 12.97 9.61
CA TYR A 107 12.58 12.00 8.89
C TYR A 107 12.87 12.04 7.39
N LYS A 108 12.89 13.22 6.78
CA LYS A 108 13.17 13.40 5.34
C LYS A 108 14.59 12.94 4.98
N GLU A 109 15.58 13.25 5.80
CA GLU A 109 16.96 12.78 5.58
C GLU A 109 17.06 11.25 5.60
N LEU A 110 16.51 10.63 6.65
CA LEU A 110 16.55 9.18 6.80
C LEU A 110 15.76 8.47 5.71
N TYR A 111 14.57 8.99 5.39
CA TYR A 111 13.71 8.36 4.37
C TYR A 111 14.40 8.31 3.01
N GLY A 112 14.95 9.43 2.55
CA GLY A 112 15.64 9.51 1.27
C GLY A 112 16.96 8.69 1.20
N THR A 113 17.50 8.29 2.36
CA THR A 113 18.70 7.45 2.43
C THR A 113 18.38 5.96 2.52
N LEU A 114 17.31 5.60 3.22
CA LEU A 114 16.99 4.21 3.56
C LEU A 114 16.08 3.53 2.56
N PHE A 115 15.21 4.28 1.89
CA PHE A 115 14.13 3.72 1.07
C PHE A 115 14.24 4.15 -0.39
N ASN A 116 13.96 3.21 -1.28
CA ASN A 116 13.88 3.43 -2.73
C ASN A 116 12.43 3.38 -3.27
N ARG A 117 11.43 3.33 -2.38
CA ARG A 117 9.99 3.39 -2.70
C ARG A 117 9.23 4.04 -1.54
N ALA A 118 8.17 4.77 -1.86
CA ALA A 118 7.29 5.38 -0.87
C ALA A 118 5.84 4.98 -1.10
N THR A 119 5.10 4.70 -0.03
CA THR A 119 3.65 4.56 -0.06
C THR A 119 3.02 5.83 0.50
N VAL A 120 2.23 6.52 -0.30
CA VAL A 120 1.50 7.74 0.06
C VAL A 120 0.03 7.44 0.27
N ALA A 121 -0.55 8.03 1.32
CA ALA A 121 -1.94 7.77 1.71
C ALA A 121 -2.94 8.53 0.83
N PHE A 122 -3.92 7.78 0.32
CA PHE A 122 -5.04 8.32 -0.46
C PHE A 122 -6.39 7.87 0.12
N TYR A 123 -6.48 7.70 1.42
CA TYR A 123 -7.74 7.33 2.07
C TYR A 123 -8.82 8.36 1.75
N TRP A 124 -9.89 7.93 1.14
CA TRP A 124 -10.92 8.81 0.61
C TRP A 124 -11.52 9.73 1.68
N LYS A 125 -11.81 9.19 2.85
CA LYS A 125 -12.37 9.90 4.00
C LYS A 125 -11.56 11.13 4.42
N THR A 126 -10.23 11.05 4.31
CA THR A 126 -9.33 12.15 4.68
C THR A 126 -8.91 12.99 3.48
N LEU A 127 -9.02 12.44 2.28
CA LEU A 127 -8.73 13.16 1.05
C LEU A 127 -9.89 14.05 0.61
N GLU A 128 -11.14 13.59 0.77
CA GLU A 128 -12.32 14.30 0.33
C GLU A 128 -13.35 14.37 1.47
N MET A 129 -13.10 15.26 2.44
CA MET A 129 -13.96 15.45 3.60
C MET A 129 -15.27 16.18 3.27
N GLN A 130 -15.35 16.82 2.11
CA GLN A 130 -16.54 17.44 1.55
C GLN A 130 -16.70 16.99 0.10
N PRO A 131 -17.91 16.77 -0.39
CA PRO A 131 -18.17 16.33 -1.75
C PRO A 131 -17.52 17.26 -2.79
N ASN A 132 -16.90 16.67 -3.81
CA ASN A 132 -16.26 17.40 -4.92
C ASN A 132 -15.09 18.34 -4.52
N ARG A 133 -14.49 18.11 -3.34
CA ARG A 133 -13.34 18.88 -2.86
C ARG A 133 -12.18 17.96 -2.43
N PRO A 134 -11.55 17.23 -3.35
CA PRO A 134 -10.41 16.39 -3.01
C PRO A 134 -9.21 17.26 -2.59
N ARG A 135 -8.63 16.95 -1.44
CA ARG A 135 -7.52 17.67 -0.82
C ARG A 135 -6.18 17.08 -1.27
N PHE A 136 -5.78 17.32 -2.49
CA PHE A 136 -4.46 16.88 -2.98
C PHE A 136 -3.33 17.72 -2.39
N ARG A 137 -3.56 19.02 -2.21
CA ARG A 137 -2.61 19.99 -1.66
C ARG A 137 -2.83 20.21 -0.17
N GLU A 138 -1.81 20.76 0.49
CA GLU A 138 -1.92 21.16 1.90
C GLU A 138 -3.02 22.19 2.12
N GLU A 139 -3.76 21.99 3.18
CA GLU A 139 -4.70 22.95 3.76
C GLU A 139 -4.10 23.53 5.05
N TYR A 140 -4.63 24.65 5.56
CA TYR A 140 -4.11 25.32 6.75
C TYR A 140 -3.88 24.36 7.94
N TRP A 141 -4.80 23.44 8.18
CA TRP A 141 -4.78 22.53 9.33
C TRP A 141 -3.97 21.24 9.12
N ASP A 142 -3.29 21.07 8.01
CA ASP A 142 -2.40 19.93 7.77
C ASP A 142 -1.01 20.34 7.27
N THR A 143 -0.71 21.64 7.30
CA THR A 143 0.62 22.14 6.98
C THR A 143 1.66 21.75 8.05
N GLU A 144 2.92 21.68 7.68
CA GLU A 144 4.03 21.47 8.61
C GLU A 144 4.00 22.49 9.76
N ALA A 145 3.71 23.77 9.44
CA ALA A 145 3.59 24.83 10.43
C ALA A 145 2.44 24.61 11.44
N TYR A 146 1.33 24.02 11.00
CA TYR A 146 0.24 23.64 11.90
C TYR A 146 0.68 22.52 12.84
N TRP A 147 1.26 21.44 12.32
CA TRP A 147 1.64 20.27 13.11
C TRP A 147 2.79 20.54 14.08
N ASN A 148 3.72 21.42 13.72
CA ASN A 148 4.81 21.85 14.61
C ASN A 148 4.33 22.65 15.83
N ARG A 149 3.10 23.16 15.81
CA ARG A 149 2.49 23.83 16.98
C ARG A 149 1.71 22.88 17.89
N GLN A 150 1.50 21.61 17.48
CA GLN A 150 0.83 20.64 18.32
C GLN A 150 1.77 20.13 19.40
N THR A 151 1.31 20.14 20.65
CA THR A 151 2.10 19.63 21.80
C THR A 151 2.23 18.11 21.81
N ASP A 152 1.24 17.43 21.25
CA ASP A 152 1.21 15.97 21.15
C ASP A 152 0.65 15.52 19.78
N PRO A 153 1.44 15.64 18.72
CA PRO A 153 0.97 15.33 17.36
C PRO A 153 0.60 13.86 17.16
N LYS A 154 1.19 12.94 17.94
CA LYS A 154 0.89 11.51 17.83
C LYS A 154 -0.54 11.16 18.27
N ASN A 155 -1.07 11.89 19.22
CA ASN A 155 -2.41 11.69 19.77
C ASN A 155 -3.47 12.59 19.13
N GLN A 156 -3.08 13.41 18.13
CA GLN A 156 -4.06 14.11 17.32
C GLN A 156 -4.90 13.13 16.49
N PRO A 157 -6.14 13.47 16.18
CA PRO A 157 -7.02 12.59 15.40
C PRO A 157 -6.35 12.11 14.10
N HIS A 158 -6.18 10.80 13.97
CA HIS A 158 -5.45 10.18 12.84
C HIS A 158 -6.15 10.28 11.48
N TRP A 159 -7.40 10.78 11.44
CA TRP A 159 -8.06 11.10 10.17
C TRP A 159 -7.31 12.17 9.37
N ARG A 160 -6.43 12.90 10.02
CA ARG A 160 -5.58 13.93 9.40
C ARG A 160 -4.30 13.30 8.84
N ARG A 161 -4.44 12.53 7.78
CA ARG A 161 -3.27 12.16 7.00
C ARG A 161 -2.75 13.41 6.28
N PRO A 162 -1.44 13.49 6.01
CA PRO A 162 -0.92 14.59 5.21
C PRO A 162 -1.62 14.63 3.86
N ALA A 163 -1.76 15.83 3.30
CA ALA A 163 -2.12 15.96 1.89
C ALA A 163 -1.09 15.22 1.05
N PRO A 164 -1.49 14.54 -0.03
CA PRO A 164 -0.55 13.70 -0.78
C PRO A 164 0.55 14.48 -1.48
N ASP A 165 0.27 15.66 -2.05
CA ASP A 165 1.23 16.41 -2.89
C ASP A 165 2.57 16.67 -2.22
N PRO A 166 2.66 17.20 -0.97
CA PRO A 166 3.97 17.44 -0.35
C PRO A 166 4.83 16.19 -0.23
N ALA A 167 4.21 15.04 0.03
CA ALA A 167 4.91 13.76 0.10
C ALA A 167 5.32 13.27 -1.29
N VAL A 168 4.44 13.37 -2.29
CA VAL A 168 4.74 13.00 -3.68
C VAL A 168 5.87 13.88 -4.22
N GLU A 169 5.79 15.20 -4.07
CA GLU A 169 6.81 16.13 -4.55
C GLU A 169 8.17 15.91 -3.87
N TYR A 170 8.17 15.65 -2.57
CA TYR A 170 9.40 15.27 -1.87
C TYR A 170 10.01 13.99 -2.47
N CYS A 171 9.22 12.94 -2.66
CA CYS A 171 9.71 11.69 -3.23
C CYS A 171 10.29 11.89 -4.64
N LEU A 172 9.57 12.61 -5.50
CA LEU A 172 10.04 12.93 -6.86
C LEU A 172 11.35 13.71 -6.83
N SER A 173 11.51 14.68 -5.90
CA SER A 173 12.76 15.44 -5.73
C SER A 173 13.95 14.59 -5.31
N LYS A 174 13.70 13.40 -4.74
CA LYS A 174 14.71 12.43 -4.31
C LYS A 174 14.87 11.27 -5.28
N GLY A 175 14.13 11.25 -6.40
CA GLY A 175 14.11 10.11 -7.31
C GLY A 175 13.51 8.85 -6.69
N VAL A 176 12.68 8.98 -5.65
CA VAL A 176 11.99 7.87 -4.98
C VAL A 176 10.63 7.67 -5.64
N PRO A 177 10.40 6.56 -6.35
CA PRO A 177 9.09 6.27 -6.94
C PRO A 177 8.00 6.12 -5.89
N VAL A 178 6.80 6.57 -6.24
CA VAL A 178 5.64 6.60 -5.34
C VAL A 178 4.63 5.52 -5.68
N HIS A 179 4.08 4.91 -4.64
CA HIS A 179 2.91 4.03 -4.67
C HIS A 179 1.75 4.71 -3.94
N GLY A 180 0.60 4.79 -4.58
CA GLY A 180 -0.63 5.38 -4.01
C GLY A 180 -1.51 4.31 -3.36
N HIS A 181 -1.93 4.53 -2.10
CA HIS A 181 -2.72 3.56 -1.34
C HIS A 181 -3.88 4.22 -0.58
N PRO A 182 -5.09 3.70 -0.69
CA PRO A 182 -5.71 3.01 -1.82
C PRO A 182 -6.66 3.92 -2.60
N ILE A 183 -7.08 3.53 -3.82
CA ILE A 183 -8.14 4.26 -4.53
C ILE A 183 -9.51 3.80 -4.05
N ILE A 184 -9.83 2.50 -4.12
CA ILE A 184 -11.09 1.90 -3.68
C ILE A 184 -10.83 0.92 -2.55
N TRP A 185 -11.58 1.06 -1.47
CA TRP A 185 -11.55 0.14 -0.33
C TRP A 185 -12.91 0.09 0.34
N GLY A 186 -13.47 -1.10 0.51
CA GLY A 186 -14.77 -1.32 1.14
C GLY A 186 -14.85 -1.02 2.64
N ASN A 187 -13.85 -0.38 3.22
CA ASN A 187 -13.78 -0.12 4.65
C ASN A 187 -14.39 1.23 5.04
N ARG A 188 -15.55 1.20 5.68
CA ARG A 188 -16.26 2.39 6.14
C ARG A 188 -15.46 3.22 7.14
N LYS A 189 -14.90 2.56 8.13
CA LYS A 189 -14.25 3.21 9.25
C LYS A 189 -13.03 4.02 8.82
N TRP A 190 -12.25 3.45 7.91
CA TRP A 190 -10.94 3.98 7.58
C TRP A 190 -10.88 4.74 6.25
N HIS A 191 -11.76 4.40 5.30
CA HIS A 191 -11.60 4.86 3.93
C HIS A 191 -12.69 5.82 3.48
N ASN A 192 -13.90 5.55 3.80
CA ASN A 192 -15.03 6.12 3.09
C ASN A 192 -15.60 7.39 3.73
N PRO A 193 -15.86 8.47 2.96
CA PRO A 193 -16.34 9.72 3.51
C PRO A 193 -17.71 9.58 4.15
N ASN A 194 -17.92 10.24 5.28
CA ASN A 194 -19.19 10.17 6.00
C ASN A 194 -20.34 10.92 5.30
N TRP A 195 -20.01 11.85 4.39
CA TRP A 195 -21.02 12.60 3.64
C TRP A 195 -21.80 11.75 2.61
N ILE A 196 -21.30 10.57 2.24
CA ILE A 196 -21.99 9.68 1.31
C ILE A 196 -23.41 9.35 1.80
N ILE A 197 -23.55 9.09 3.10
CA ILE A 197 -24.88 8.97 3.71
C ILE A 197 -25.43 10.37 3.99
N GLY A 198 -26.46 10.75 3.38
CA GLY A 198 -27.17 12.00 3.66
C GLY A 198 -27.14 13.02 2.53
N GLU A 199 -26.01 13.14 1.81
CA GLU A 199 -25.93 14.09 0.69
C GLU A 199 -26.19 13.43 -0.67
N MET A 200 -26.07 12.08 -0.76
CA MET A 200 -26.13 11.31 -2.00
C MET A 200 -27.38 10.43 -2.12
N MET A 201 -28.31 10.58 -1.21
CA MET A 201 -29.58 9.84 -1.18
C MET A 201 -30.76 10.69 -1.61
N THR A 202 -31.79 10.04 -2.14
CA THR A 202 -33.10 10.70 -2.25
C THR A 202 -33.68 10.99 -0.86
N PRO A 203 -34.64 11.92 -0.73
CA PRO A 203 -35.31 12.17 0.56
C PRO A 203 -35.92 10.90 1.17
N GLU A 204 -36.47 10.02 0.33
CA GLU A 204 -37.07 8.75 0.75
C GLU A 204 -36.03 7.77 1.25
N GLU A 205 -34.93 7.61 0.52
CA GLU A 205 -33.81 6.78 0.94
C GLU A 205 -33.17 7.32 2.23
N LYS A 206 -33.02 8.64 2.34
CA LYS A 206 -32.52 9.28 3.56
C LYS A 206 -33.37 9.02 4.76
N LYS A 207 -34.71 9.15 4.62
CA LYS A 207 -35.67 8.83 5.68
C LYS A 207 -35.56 7.37 6.11
N GLU A 208 -35.43 6.46 5.15
CA GLU A 208 -35.27 5.03 5.46
C GLU A 208 -33.92 4.74 6.11
N MET A 209 -32.85 5.37 5.65
CA MET A 209 -31.53 5.23 6.27
C MET A 209 -31.54 5.77 7.71
N ASP A 210 -32.17 6.94 7.97
CA ASP A 210 -32.31 7.51 9.31
C ASP A 210 -33.05 6.56 10.26
N ARG A 211 -33.99 5.76 9.75
CA ARG A 211 -34.66 4.70 10.52
C ARG A 211 -33.71 3.55 10.88
N LEU A 212 -32.79 3.22 10.00
CA LEU A 212 -31.89 2.07 10.11
C LEU A 212 -30.57 2.39 10.84
N VAL A 213 -30.25 3.67 10.99
CA VAL A 213 -29.03 4.12 11.68
C VAL A 213 -29.36 4.47 13.13
N ILE A 214 -28.67 3.83 14.07
CA ILE A 214 -28.77 4.15 15.50
C ILE A 214 -27.94 5.39 15.83
N GLU A 215 -26.74 5.48 15.25
CA GLU A 215 -25.78 6.55 15.50
C GLU A 215 -24.98 6.82 14.23
N TYR A 216 -25.00 8.08 13.76
CA TYR A 216 -24.19 8.50 12.63
C TYR A 216 -22.73 8.69 13.03
N ALA A 217 -21.82 8.46 12.06
CA ALA A 217 -20.40 8.65 12.27
C ALA A 217 -20.07 10.08 12.70
N ASN A 218 -19.16 10.19 13.66
CA ASN A 218 -18.63 11.49 14.05
C ASN A 218 -17.67 12.01 12.99
N LEU A 219 -18.02 13.11 12.33
CA LEU A 219 -17.19 13.76 11.30
C LEU A 219 -15.83 14.25 11.83
N ARG A 220 -15.70 14.47 13.14
CA ARG A 220 -14.46 14.96 13.77
C ARG A 220 -13.53 13.83 14.17
N ASN A 221 -14.04 12.61 14.29
CA ASN A 221 -13.25 11.45 14.64
C ASN A 221 -13.40 10.38 13.56
N TYR A 222 -12.38 10.22 12.73
CA TYR A 222 -12.40 9.26 11.64
C TYR A 222 -12.51 7.79 12.09
N MET A 223 -12.25 7.53 13.38
CA MET A 223 -12.36 6.19 13.97
C MET A 223 -13.81 5.81 14.29
N ASP A 224 -14.69 6.80 14.42
CA ASP A 224 -16.09 6.54 14.73
C ASP A 224 -16.85 6.28 13.42
N GLY A 225 -17.39 5.08 13.30
CA GLY A 225 -18.31 4.69 12.24
C GLY A 225 -19.75 4.77 12.70
N GLU A 226 -20.68 4.65 11.75
CA GLU A 226 -22.10 4.55 12.04
C GLU A 226 -22.40 3.25 12.81
N LYS A 227 -23.46 3.28 13.61
CA LYS A 227 -24.09 2.10 14.22
C LYS A 227 -25.47 1.89 13.60
N TYR A 228 -25.74 0.67 13.21
CA TYR A 228 -26.97 0.30 12.53
C TYR A 228 -27.86 -0.60 13.39
N THR A 229 -29.14 -0.62 13.04
CA THR A 229 -30.10 -1.55 13.61
C THR A 229 -29.79 -2.99 13.20
N GLU A 230 -30.28 -3.95 14.00
CA GLU A 230 -30.19 -5.37 13.67
C GLU A 230 -30.85 -5.70 12.32
N GLU A 231 -31.96 -5.01 11.98
CA GLU A 231 -32.59 -5.12 10.66
C GLU A 231 -31.59 -4.83 9.53
N TYR A 232 -30.87 -3.71 9.60
CA TYR A 232 -29.85 -3.36 8.59
C TYR A 232 -28.71 -4.38 8.55
N GLU A 233 -28.22 -4.78 9.72
CA GLU A 233 -27.08 -5.70 9.82
C GLU A 233 -27.40 -7.11 9.28
N ASN A 234 -28.69 -7.46 9.20
CA ASN A 234 -29.14 -8.74 8.66
C ASN A 234 -29.54 -8.69 7.18
N MET A 235 -29.58 -7.52 6.55
CA MET A 235 -29.84 -7.40 5.11
C MET A 235 -28.69 -7.94 4.28
N THR A 236 -29.01 -8.60 3.18
CA THR A 236 -28.04 -8.89 2.12
C THR A 236 -27.77 -7.62 1.31
N VAL A 237 -26.65 -7.61 0.57
CA VAL A 237 -26.37 -6.48 -0.33
C VAL A 237 -27.45 -6.27 -1.37
N ALA A 238 -27.99 -7.36 -1.95
CA ALA A 238 -29.09 -7.24 -2.88
C ALA A 238 -30.35 -6.59 -2.27
N GLN A 239 -30.63 -6.88 -0.99
CA GLN A 239 -31.72 -6.22 -0.26
C GLN A 239 -31.43 -4.74 0.01
N LEU A 240 -30.18 -4.40 0.33
CA LEU A 240 -29.76 -3.01 0.51
C LEU A 240 -29.81 -2.22 -0.82
N GLU A 241 -29.30 -2.79 -1.91
CA GLU A 241 -29.39 -2.17 -3.25
C GLU A 241 -30.84 -1.95 -3.69
N ALA A 242 -31.72 -2.93 -3.44
CA ALA A 242 -33.15 -2.78 -3.74
C ALA A 242 -33.81 -1.71 -2.88
N LYS A 243 -33.36 -1.51 -1.65
CA LYS A 243 -33.87 -0.50 -0.72
C LYS A 243 -33.30 0.90 -1.00
N PHE A 244 -32.07 0.99 -1.49
CA PHE A 244 -31.33 2.23 -1.75
C PHE A 244 -30.77 2.27 -3.20
N PRO A 245 -31.62 2.21 -4.24
CA PRO A 245 -31.15 2.08 -5.62
C PRO A 245 -30.39 3.30 -6.14
N GLU A 246 -30.80 4.51 -5.77
CA GLU A 246 -30.10 5.73 -6.19
C GLU A 246 -28.78 5.91 -5.44
N LEU A 247 -28.68 5.53 -4.17
CA LEU A 247 -27.43 5.49 -3.45
C LEU A 247 -26.43 4.51 -4.09
N ALA A 248 -26.89 3.29 -4.41
CA ALA A 248 -26.04 2.27 -5.06
C ALA A 248 -25.50 2.76 -6.41
N LYS A 249 -26.36 3.36 -7.24
CA LYS A 249 -25.98 3.98 -8.51
C LYS A 249 -25.00 5.14 -8.32
N THR A 250 -25.24 5.98 -7.32
CA THR A 250 -24.37 7.12 -7.01
C THR A 250 -22.99 6.65 -6.55
N LEU A 251 -22.91 5.61 -5.70
CA LEU A 251 -21.63 5.03 -5.29
C LEU A 251 -20.81 4.51 -6.48
N LYS A 252 -21.45 3.81 -7.42
CA LYS A 252 -20.80 3.36 -8.65
C LYS A 252 -20.18 4.53 -9.43
N ASN A 253 -20.94 5.60 -9.60
CA ASN A 253 -20.47 6.80 -10.29
C ASN A 253 -19.34 7.51 -9.52
N LEU A 254 -19.41 7.56 -8.18
CA LEU A 254 -18.38 8.16 -7.34
C LEU A 254 -17.07 7.37 -7.38
N PHE A 255 -17.12 6.05 -7.45
CA PHE A 255 -15.92 5.22 -7.59
C PHE A 255 -15.22 5.50 -8.92
N ALA A 256 -15.96 5.47 -10.03
CA ALA A 256 -15.42 5.79 -11.34
C ALA A 256 -14.85 7.22 -11.37
N LYS A 257 -15.60 8.20 -10.87
CA LYS A 257 -15.16 9.60 -10.78
C LYS A 257 -13.85 9.73 -10.00
N ARG A 258 -13.75 9.08 -8.83
CA ARG A 258 -12.55 9.12 -7.99
C ARG A 258 -11.33 8.59 -8.72
N ILE A 259 -11.46 7.46 -9.42
CA ILE A 259 -10.37 6.87 -10.20
C ILE A 259 -9.92 7.86 -11.29
N VAL A 260 -10.87 8.42 -12.04
CA VAL A 260 -10.60 9.39 -13.11
C VAL A 260 -9.92 10.66 -12.59
N GLU A 261 -10.40 11.22 -11.48
CA GLU A 261 -9.83 12.44 -10.89
C GLU A 261 -8.39 12.22 -10.38
N ILE A 262 -8.12 11.10 -9.73
CA ILE A 262 -6.79 10.72 -9.28
C ILE A 262 -5.84 10.52 -10.48
N ALA A 263 -6.27 9.76 -11.48
CA ALA A 263 -5.48 9.53 -12.68
C ALA A 263 -5.18 10.84 -13.42
N LYS A 264 -6.17 11.70 -13.58
CA LYS A 264 -6.02 13.01 -14.23
C LYS A 264 -5.06 13.94 -13.46
N TYR A 265 -5.10 13.91 -12.13
CA TYR A 265 -4.28 14.81 -11.33
C TYR A 265 -2.83 14.33 -11.21
N TYR A 266 -2.62 13.04 -10.96
CA TYR A 266 -1.27 12.51 -10.73
C TYR A 266 -0.59 11.99 -11.99
N GLY A 267 -1.33 11.39 -12.93
CA GLY A 267 -0.73 10.77 -14.12
C GLY A 267 0.42 9.84 -13.72
N ASP A 268 1.53 9.93 -14.43
CA ASP A 268 2.73 9.11 -14.20
C ASP A 268 3.58 9.56 -12.99
N ARG A 269 3.21 10.64 -12.30
CA ARG A 269 3.92 11.07 -11.08
C ARG A 269 3.82 10.05 -9.95
N VAL A 270 2.77 9.24 -9.96
CA VAL A 270 2.60 8.12 -9.04
C VAL A 270 2.61 6.85 -9.87
N GLY A 271 3.71 6.11 -9.80
CA GLY A 271 4.00 5.00 -10.72
C GLY A 271 3.25 3.69 -10.43
N SER A 272 2.51 3.60 -9.34
CA SER A 272 1.67 2.42 -9.03
C SER A 272 0.56 2.76 -8.05
N TRP A 273 -0.57 2.03 -8.13
CA TRP A 273 -1.74 2.26 -7.31
C TRP A 273 -2.36 0.95 -6.83
N ASP A 274 -2.72 0.90 -5.54
CA ASP A 274 -3.72 -0.07 -5.09
C ASP A 274 -5.08 0.40 -5.58
N VAL A 275 -5.48 -0.11 -6.76
CA VAL A 275 -6.79 0.23 -7.37
C VAL A 275 -7.91 -0.24 -6.47
N VAL A 276 -7.82 -1.47 -5.99
CA VAL A 276 -8.74 -2.04 -5.01
C VAL A 276 -7.95 -2.67 -3.85
N ASN A 277 -8.38 -2.35 -2.63
CA ASN A 277 -7.80 -2.85 -1.41
C ASN A 277 -8.80 -3.73 -0.64
N GLU A 278 -8.36 -4.92 -0.20
CA GLU A 278 -9.08 -5.82 0.72
C GLU A 278 -10.48 -6.22 0.23
N SER A 279 -10.57 -6.77 -0.96
CA SER A 279 -11.83 -7.21 -1.56
C SER A 279 -12.02 -8.72 -1.62
N ALA A 280 -11.02 -9.52 -1.24
CA ALA A 280 -11.10 -10.98 -1.31
C ALA A 280 -12.19 -11.56 -0.40
N ALA A 281 -12.45 -10.94 0.74
CA ALA A 281 -13.54 -11.34 1.62
C ALA A 281 -14.94 -11.20 0.99
N ASP A 282 -15.06 -10.40 -0.07
CA ASP A 282 -16.29 -10.19 -0.83
C ASP A 282 -16.39 -11.08 -2.07
N PHE A 283 -15.43 -11.98 -2.28
CA PHE A 283 -15.39 -12.88 -3.41
C PHE A 283 -15.61 -14.33 -2.97
N ALA A 284 -16.62 -14.97 -3.51
CA ALA A 284 -16.88 -16.38 -3.24
C ALA A 284 -17.55 -17.06 -4.44
N LYS A 285 -17.23 -18.34 -4.68
CA LYS A 285 -17.83 -19.15 -5.74
C LYS A 285 -17.71 -18.55 -7.14
N GLY A 286 -16.65 -17.80 -7.38
CA GLY A 286 -16.37 -17.18 -8.69
C GLY A 286 -17.09 -15.87 -8.96
N GLU A 287 -17.69 -15.24 -7.96
CA GLU A 287 -18.37 -13.96 -8.10
C GLU A 287 -18.18 -13.07 -6.86
N MET A 288 -18.41 -11.76 -7.04
CA MET A 288 -18.46 -10.84 -5.92
C MET A 288 -19.77 -11.06 -5.15
N VAL A 289 -19.62 -11.42 -3.88
CA VAL A 289 -20.74 -11.62 -2.94
C VAL A 289 -20.57 -10.63 -1.80
N PRO A 290 -20.85 -9.35 -2.03
CA PRO A 290 -20.72 -8.38 -0.97
C PRO A 290 -21.71 -8.73 0.14
N GLY A 291 -21.22 -9.21 1.24
CA GLY A 291 -22.02 -9.71 2.35
C GLY A 291 -21.23 -9.93 3.62
N SER A 292 -19.91 -9.69 3.59
CA SER A 292 -19.12 -9.74 4.80
C SER A 292 -19.51 -8.60 5.74
N LYS A 293 -19.26 -8.77 7.04
CA LYS A 293 -19.49 -7.71 8.03
C LYS A 293 -18.70 -6.43 7.75
N LEU A 294 -17.62 -6.50 6.98
CA LEU A 294 -16.84 -5.35 6.52
C LEU A 294 -17.59 -4.53 5.46
N CYS A 295 -18.42 -5.19 4.65
CA CYS A 295 -19.24 -4.58 3.63
C CYS A 295 -20.62 -4.15 4.13
N LYS A 296 -21.06 -4.63 5.29
CA LYS A 296 -22.27 -4.16 5.98
C LYS A 296 -22.02 -2.83 6.67
N SER A 297 -21.71 -1.89 5.89
CA SER A 297 -21.62 -0.50 6.27
C SER A 297 -22.15 0.28 5.09
N THR A 298 -21.94 1.55 5.00
CA THR A 298 -22.20 2.37 3.81
C THR A 298 -21.75 1.68 2.53
N TYR A 299 -20.93 0.65 2.66
CA TYR A 299 -20.32 -0.18 1.64
C TYR A 299 -20.86 -1.60 1.55
N GLY A 300 -21.72 -1.97 2.44
CA GLY A 300 -22.63 -3.07 2.20
C GLY A 300 -23.46 -2.86 0.94
N ILE A 301 -23.52 -1.62 0.47
CA ILE A 301 -24.08 -1.17 -0.79
C ILE A 301 -23.00 -1.04 -1.87
N MET A 302 -21.85 -1.74 -1.75
CA MET A 302 -20.86 -1.75 -2.82
C MET A 302 -21.53 -2.25 -4.10
N PRO A 303 -21.49 -1.46 -5.18
CA PRO A 303 -22.20 -1.82 -6.39
C PRO A 303 -21.62 -3.12 -6.95
N GLY A 304 -22.41 -4.15 -6.94
CA GLY A 304 -22.18 -5.43 -7.61
C GLY A 304 -20.71 -5.85 -7.74
N ASP A 305 -20.22 -5.88 -8.96
CA ASP A 305 -18.85 -6.25 -9.31
C ASP A 305 -17.88 -5.05 -9.27
N TYR A 306 -17.85 -4.34 -8.16
CA TYR A 306 -17.07 -3.11 -8.01
C TYR A 306 -15.56 -3.28 -8.27
N THR A 307 -15.02 -4.46 -8.03
CA THR A 307 -13.59 -4.73 -8.29
C THR A 307 -13.29 -4.74 -9.78
N TYR A 308 -14.08 -5.45 -10.56
CA TYR A 308 -13.94 -5.47 -12.01
C TYR A 308 -14.15 -4.07 -12.63
N GLU A 309 -15.21 -3.40 -12.24
CA GLU A 309 -15.53 -2.04 -12.70
C GLU A 309 -14.41 -1.04 -12.36
N ALA A 310 -13.82 -1.15 -11.17
CA ALA A 310 -12.71 -0.29 -10.76
C ALA A 310 -11.46 -0.52 -11.63
N PHE A 311 -11.10 -1.78 -11.89
CA PHE A 311 -9.95 -2.09 -12.75
C PHE A 311 -10.19 -1.70 -14.20
N LYS A 312 -11.42 -1.89 -14.73
CA LYS A 312 -11.78 -1.45 -16.09
C LYS A 312 -11.69 0.07 -16.23
N THR A 313 -12.21 0.81 -15.24
CA THR A 313 -12.07 2.26 -15.22
C THR A 313 -10.61 2.70 -15.11
N ALA A 314 -9.82 2.02 -14.25
CA ALA A 314 -8.42 2.37 -14.07
C ALA A 314 -7.58 2.11 -15.34
N GLU A 315 -7.78 0.99 -16.02
CA GLU A 315 -7.03 0.69 -17.26
C GLU A 315 -7.34 1.66 -18.41
N GLU A 316 -8.53 2.28 -18.42
CA GLU A 316 -8.90 3.28 -19.42
C GLU A 316 -8.24 4.65 -19.19
N VAL A 317 -7.90 4.97 -17.93
CA VAL A 317 -7.46 6.33 -17.57
C VAL A 317 -6.00 6.43 -17.13
N PHE A 318 -5.38 5.34 -16.65
CA PHE A 318 -3.96 5.31 -16.34
C PHE A 318 -3.15 4.84 -17.54
N SER A 319 -1.97 5.43 -17.73
CA SER A 319 -1.03 5.01 -18.78
C SER A 319 -0.47 3.61 -18.50
N ASP A 320 0.11 2.98 -19.53
CA ASP A 320 0.78 1.69 -19.43
C ASP A 320 2.00 1.71 -18.49
N ASN A 321 2.55 2.90 -18.20
CA ASN A 321 3.68 3.07 -17.28
C ASN A 321 3.28 2.99 -15.80
N VAL A 322 1.99 3.12 -15.51
CA VAL A 322 1.45 3.08 -14.14
C VAL A 322 0.98 1.68 -13.81
N LEU A 323 1.51 1.07 -12.76
CA LEU A 323 1.15 -0.28 -12.34
C LEU A 323 -0.17 -0.27 -11.55
N LEU A 324 -1.09 -1.14 -11.95
CA LEU A 324 -2.40 -1.33 -11.32
C LEU A 324 -2.37 -2.56 -10.40
N ASN A 325 -2.49 -2.33 -9.10
CA ASN A 325 -2.38 -3.37 -8.09
C ASN A 325 -3.74 -3.72 -7.50
N ILE A 326 -3.94 -5.00 -7.23
CA ILE A 326 -4.90 -5.47 -6.24
C ILE A 326 -4.12 -5.83 -4.98
N ASN A 327 -4.65 -5.49 -3.78
CA ASN A 327 -3.93 -5.66 -2.53
C ASN A 327 -4.86 -6.19 -1.43
N ASP A 328 -4.41 -7.21 -0.69
CA ASP A 328 -5.21 -7.82 0.37
C ASP A 328 -4.36 -8.39 1.51
N TYR A 329 -4.95 -8.50 2.70
CA TYR A 329 -4.39 -9.24 3.84
C TYR A 329 -4.86 -10.70 3.88
N TRP A 330 -5.89 -11.03 3.10
CA TRP A 330 -6.48 -12.35 3.07
C TRP A 330 -5.54 -13.35 2.42
N THR A 331 -5.24 -14.44 3.12
CA THR A 331 -4.35 -15.51 2.65
C THR A 331 -5.09 -16.75 2.18
N GLY A 332 -6.43 -16.73 2.25
CA GLY A 332 -7.29 -17.83 1.77
C GLY A 332 -7.34 -17.92 0.24
N PRO A 333 -7.98 -18.99 -0.28
CA PRO A 333 -8.06 -19.24 -1.71
C PRO A 333 -8.86 -18.18 -2.48
N GLU A 334 -9.72 -17.43 -1.83
CA GLU A 334 -10.58 -16.43 -2.45
C GLU A 334 -9.76 -15.33 -3.13
N TYR A 335 -8.63 -14.95 -2.55
CA TYR A 335 -7.78 -13.90 -3.12
C TYR A 335 -7.16 -14.30 -4.47
N PRO A 336 -6.42 -15.40 -4.60
CA PRO A 336 -5.93 -15.84 -5.91
C PRO A 336 -7.05 -16.23 -6.88
N GLU A 337 -8.21 -16.71 -6.42
CA GLU A 337 -9.37 -16.99 -7.27
C GLU A 337 -9.97 -15.71 -7.84
N GLN A 338 -10.12 -14.66 -7.03
CA GLN A 338 -10.56 -13.35 -7.47
C GLN A 338 -9.61 -12.77 -8.55
N ILE A 339 -8.31 -12.83 -8.31
CA ILE A 339 -7.31 -12.35 -9.30
C ILE A 339 -7.46 -13.11 -10.62
N LYS A 340 -7.56 -14.43 -10.57
CA LYS A 340 -7.76 -15.28 -11.76
C LYS A 340 -9.05 -14.92 -12.51
N ASP A 341 -10.13 -14.67 -11.78
CA ASP A 341 -11.41 -14.26 -12.39
C ASP A 341 -11.27 -12.91 -13.11
N LEU A 342 -10.71 -11.91 -12.45
CA LEU A 342 -10.47 -10.59 -13.03
C LEU A 342 -9.59 -10.68 -14.29
N MET A 343 -8.50 -11.44 -14.24
CA MET A 343 -7.61 -11.66 -15.39
C MET A 343 -8.29 -12.42 -16.53
N LYS A 344 -9.11 -13.44 -16.22
CA LYS A 344 -9.91 -14.17 -17.20
C LYS A 344 -10.87 -13.25 -17.96
N ARG A 345 -11.44 -12.27 -17.25
CA ARG A 345 -12.30 -11.23 -17.82
C ARG A 345 -11.52 -10.06 -18.45
N LYS A 346 -10.19 -10.20 -18.57
CA LYS A 346 -9.30 -9.23 -19.19
C LYS A 346 -9.25 -7.87 -18.48
N ALA A 347 -9.37 -7.86 -17.17
CA ALA A 347 -8.99 -6.71 -16.38
C ALA A 347 -7.47 -6.65 -16.25
N ARG A 348 -6.88 -5.48 -16.41
CA ARG A 348 -5.45 -5.26 -16.26
C ARG A 348 -5.09 -5.27 -14.77
N ILE A 349 -4.34 -6.29 -14.35
CA ILE A 349 -3.75 -6.37 -13.02
C ILE A 349 -2.25 -6.59 -13.21
N ASP A 350 -1.46 -5.62 -12.84
CA ASP A 350 -0.01 -5.68 -13.00
C ASP A 350 0.67 -6.28 -11.78
N VAL A 351 0.11 -6.07 -10.58
CA VAL A 351 0.69 -6.53 -9.31
C VAL A 351 -0.40 -7.08 -8.37
N ALA A 352 -0.10 -8.20 -7.74
CA ALA A 352 -0.86 -8.73 -6.60
C ALA A 352 -0.09 -8.44 -5.31
N GLY A 353 -0.65 -7.61 -4.44
CA GLY A 353 -0.08 -7.22 -3.17
C GLY A 353 -0.54 -8.13 -2.03
N SER A 354 0.38 -8.52 -1.16
CA SER A 354 0.05 -9.18 0.11
C SER A 354 0.48 -8.30 1.26
N GLN A 355 -0.46 -7.92 2.12
CA GLN A 355 -0.18 -6.96 3.19
C GLN A 355 0.68 -7.52 4.31
N MET A 356 0.71 -8.85 4.50
CA MET A 356 1.58 -9.51 5.48
C MET A 356 1.53 -8.86 6.88
N HIS A 357 0.31 -8.62 7.41
CA HIS A 357 0.14 -8.07 8.77
C HIS A 357 0.54 -9.11 9.82
N LEU A 358 1.81 -9.18 10.10
CA LEU A 358 2.41 -10.18 10.97
C LEU A 358 2.51 -9.61 12.41
N PHE A 359 1.44 -9.79 13.17
CA PHE A 359 1.38 -9.36 14.59
C PHE A 359 1.96 -10.37 15.56
N ASN A 360 2.14 -11.61 15.11
CA ASN A 360 2.74 -12.70 15.86
C ASN A 360 3.92 -13.26 15.07
N PRO A 361 5.14 -13.24 15.63
CA PRO A 361 6.32 -13.80 14.95
C PRO A 361 6.16 -15.26 14.51
N GLN A 362 5.35 -16.06 15.21
CA GLN A 362 5.09 -17.46 14.81
C GLN A 362 4.39 -17.55 13.44
N GLN A 363 3.50 -16.61 13.13
CA GLN A 363 2.81 -16.54 11.84
C GLN A 363 3.76 -16.35 10.64
N CYS A 364 4.98 -15.91 10.90
CA CYS A 364 6.00 -15.78 9.86
C CYS A 364 6.66 -17.12 9.49
N LEU A 365 6.46 -18.16 10.30
CA LEU A 365 7.10 -19.44 10.19
C LEU A 365 6.15 -20.52 9.62
N ASP A 366 4.86 -20.33 9.77
CA ASP A 366 3.79 -21.19 9.27
C ASP A 366 3.42 -20.82 7.83
#